data_0b655793d64401a9be561f4bbcfb4912
#
_entry.id   0b655793d64401a9be561f4bbcfb4912
#
_cell.length_a   1.000
_cell.length_b   1.000
_cell.length_c   1.000
_cell.angle_alpha   90.00
_cell.angle_beta   90.00
_cell.angle_gamma   90.00
#
_symmetry.space_group_name_H-M   'P 1'
#
loop_
_entity.id
_entity.type
_entity.pdbx_description
1 polymer ?
#
loop_
_entity_poly.entity_id
_entity_poly.type
_entity_poly.pdbx_seq_one_letter_code
_entity_poly.pdbx_strand_id
1 'polypeptide(L)'
;MEYIVRYCPKCQGELHIPDSLSECICLYCGENVSFRVADSLDTRSENELTAEYDKAISELGLLFQGHERIIPQFTNGTYAKSFQEYLKAGERVLRPIEQYAAFSGKDEEVVERVTRELLSLLGQEINNTKTTLGGPTKGRIIEEYRLFLTVYMIPMIRYLKLPFSEALADAIINGWCREHPKFQFSKGSYEDLSSGFKQKLCFITTAVCRAMDKADDCYELNAFRSFRDEYLSSTEHGKALIEEYYRIAPAIVAYLNLCTEYQLRYRQLWSDYLLPCLQAIEDGRYTDCERFYTHMVCVLKEELLI
;
A
#
# COMPACT_ATOMS: atom_id res chain seq x y z
N MET A 1 -13.87 -19.92 26.81
CA MET A 1 -12.51 -19.58 26.34
C MET A 1 -11.67 -20.74 26.79
N GLU A 2 -11.26 -21.61 25.88
CA GLU A 2 -10.39 -22.74 26.20
C GLU A 2 -8.94 -22.29 26.19
N TYR A 3 -8.13 -22.83 27.09
CA TYR A 3 -6.68 -22.57 27.14
C TYR A 3 -5.96 -23.79 26.60
N ILE A 4 -5.00 -23.54 25.71
CA ILE A 4 -4.14 -24.57 25.13
C ILE A 4 -2.70 -24.40 25.59
N VAL A 5 -1.98 -25.53 25.70
CA VAL A 5 -0.56 -25.54 26.05
C VAL A 5 0.27 -25.41 24.76
N ARG A 6 1.22 -24.49 24.77
CA ARG A 6 2.20 -24.27 23.68
C ARG A 6 3.61 -24.17 24.29
N TYR A 7 4.62 -24.32 23.47
CA TYR A 7 6.01 -24.19 23.89
C TYR A 7 6.69 -23.04 23.12
N CYS A 8 7.43 -22.21 23.84
CA CYS A 8 8.21 -21.16 23.20
C CYS A 8 9.31 -21.76 22.32
N PRO A 9 9.41 -21.43 21.03
CA PRO A 9 10.41 -22.00 20.13
C PRO A 9 11.84 -21.62 20.51
N LYS A 10 12.04 -20.54 21.27
CA LYS A 10 13.36 -20.06 21.67
C LYS A 10 13.85 -20.70 22.97
N CYS A 11 13.02 -20.80 24.00
CA CYS A 11 13.44 -21.25 25.31
C CYS A 11 12.73 -22.56 25.80
N GLN A 12 11.81 -23.10 25.00
CA GLN A 12 11.01 -24.29 25.29
C GLN A 12 10.11 -24.16 26.54
N GLY A 13 9.94 -22.93 27.06
CA GLY A 13 9.04 -22.66 28.19
C GLY A 13 7.58 -22.92 27.82
N GLU A 14 6.84 -23.54 28.71
CA GLU A 14 5.43 -23.90 28.56
C GLU A 14 4.56 -22.64 28.68
N LEU A 15 3.69 -22.39 27.69
CA LEU A 15 2.81 -21.23 27.61
C LEU A 15 1.34 -21.70 27.59
N HIS A 16 0.56 -21.26 28.57
CA HIS A 16 -0.88 -21.48 28.61
C HIS A 16 -1.58 -20.28 28.01
N ILE A 17 -2.07 -20.42 26.81
CA ILE A 17 -2.67 -19.31 26.04
C ILE A 17 -4.11 -19.65 25.62
N PRO A 18 -5.00 -18.65 25.45
CA PRO A 18 -6.29 -18.86 24.81
C PRO A 18 -6.10 -19.45 23.40
N ASP A 19 -6.96 -20.38 23.01
CA ASP A 19 -6.96 -21.03 21.69
C ASP A 19 -7.10 -20.02 20.52
N SER A 20 -7.75 -18.87 20.79
CA SER A 20 -7.93 -17.79 19.82
C SER A 20 -6.72 -16.85 19.66
N LEU A 21 -5.65 -17.05 20.46
CA LEU A 21 -4.49 -16.16 20.45
C LEU A 21 -3.43 -16.68 19.49
N SER A 22 -3.10 -15.88 18.47
CA SER A 22 -2.06 -16.20 17.47
C SER A 22 -0.66 -15.69 17.83
N GLU A 23 -0.56 -14.76 18.77
CA GLU A 23 0.72 -14.18 19.22
C GLU A 23 0.73 -13.93 20.72
N CYS A 24 1.86 -14.16 21.38
CA CYS A 24 2.07 -13.73 22.76
C CYS A 24 3.55 -13.45 23.03
N ILE A 25 3.83 -12.69 24.10
CA ILE A 25 5.19 -12.55 24.62
C ILE A 25 5.47 -13.72 25.57
N CYS A 26 6.55 -14.45 25.31
CA CYS A 26 6.99 -15.52 26.21
C CYS A 26 7.36 -14.95 27.58
N LEU A 27 6.68 -15.40 28.62
CA LEU A 27 6.91 -14.93 29.99
C LEU A 27 8.28 -15.36 30.56
N TYR A 28 8.95 -16.34 29.91
CA TYR A 28 10.23 -16.87 30.39
C TYR A 28 11.43 -16.17 29.74
N CYS A 29 11.36 -15.81 28.45
CA CYS A 29 12.50 -15.26 27.73
C CYS A 29 12.24 -13.90 27.05
N GLY A 30 11.01 -13.37 27.16
CA GLY A 30 10.63 -12.09 26.56
C GLY A 30 10.47 -12.10 25.03
N GLU A 31 10.61 -13.25 24.38
CA GLU A 31 10.46 -13.35 22.92
C GLU A 31 9.01 -13.20 22.51
N ASN A 32 8.78 -12.49 21.38
CA ASN A 32 7.46 -12.48 20.76
C ASN A 32 7.26 -13.78 19.98
N VAL A 33 6.31 -14.59 20.40
CA VAL A 33 6.04 -15.91 19.86
C VAL A 33 4.73 -15.88 19.09
N SER A 34 4.80 -16.21 17.80
CA SER A 34 3.62 -16.40 16.95
C SER A 34 3.30 -17.89 16.88
N PHE A 35 2.04 -18.22 17.08
CA PHE A 35 1.55 -19.60 16.98
C PHE A 35 0.78 -19.78 15.67
N ARG A 36 1.07 -20.86 14.96
CA ARG A 36 0.31 -21.22 13.76
C ARG A 36 -1.10 -21.62 14.14
N VAL A 37 -2.10 -21.12 13.43
CA VAL A 37 -3.52 -21.50 13.61
C VAL A 37 -3.72 -23.03 13.40
N ALA A 38 -2.81 -23.67 12.64
CA ALA A 38 -2.82 -25.11 12.40
C ALA A 38 -2.58 -25.99 13.65
N ASP A 39 -2.19 -25.40 14.77
CA ASP A 39 -2.03 -26.14 16.05
C ASP A 39 -3.35 -26.39 16.81
N SER A 40 -4.48 -25.80 16.41
CA SER A 40 -5.80 -26.34 16.70
C SER A 40 -5.97 -27.56 15.79
N LEU A 41 -6.27 -28.74 16.36
CA LEU A 41 -6.49 -29.99 15.64
C LEU A 41 -7.35 -29.73 14.40
N ASP A 42 -6.69 -29.45 13.26
CA ASP A 42 -7.38 -29.42 11.97
C ASP A 42 -7.77 -30.87 11.69
N THR A 43 -9.07 -31.17 11.77
CA THR A 43 -9.60 -32.50 11.58
C THR A 43 -9.70 -32.87 10.11
N ARG A 44 -9.32 -31.95 9.20
CA ARG A 44 -9.33 -32.20 7.75
C ARG A 44 -8.23 -33.18 7.36
N SER A 45 -8.55 -34.06 6.44
CA SER A 45 -7.58 -35.00 5.88
C SER A 45 -6.56 -34.26 4.98
N GLU A 46 -5.39 -34.86 4.78
CA GLU A 46 -4.37 -34.38 3.83
C GLU A 46 -4.96 -34.10 2.43
N ASN A 47 -5.86 -34.98 1.97
CA ASN A 47 -6.52 -34.82 0.67
C ASN A 47 -7.41 -33.56 0.61
N GLU A 48 -8.13 -33.27 1.69
CA GLU A 48 -8.97 -32.07 1.77
C GLU A 48 -8.12 -30.79 1.79
N LEU A 49 -7.05 -30.75 2.61
CA LEU A 49 -6.13 -29.62 2.66
C LEU A 49 -5.43 -29.39 1.30
N THR A 50 -5.02 -30.46 0.63
CA THR A 50 -4.41 -30.38 -0.71
C THR A 50 -5.40 -29.85 -1.75
N ALA A 51 -6.65 -30.33 -1.72
CA ALA A 51 -7.68 -29.88 -2.64
C ALA A 51 -8.04 -28.38 -2.43
N GLU A 52 -8.14 -27.92 -1.17
CA GLU A 52 -8.36 -26.52 -0.84
C GLU A 52 -7.19 -25.64 -1.27
N TYR A 53 -5.96 -26.11 -1.07
CA TYR A 53 -4.74 -25.45 -1.53
C TYR A 53 -4.71 -25.30 -3.06
N ASP A 54 -4.92 -26.38 -3.82
CA ASP A 54 -4.90 -26.33 -5.28
C ASP A 54 -6.02 -25.42 -5.82
N LYS A 55 -7.20 -25.43 -5.17
CA LYS A 55 -8.27 -24.49 -5.46
C LYS A 55 -7.81 -23.05 -5.21
N ALA A 56 -7.22 -22.76 -4.06
CA ALA A 56 -6.76 -21.42 -3.72
C ALA A 56 -5.66 -20.93 -4.68
N ILE A 57 -4.74 -21.80 -5.10
CA ILE A 57 -3.76 -21.49 -6.17
C ILE A 57 -4.47 -21.10 -7.47
N SER A 58 -5.50 -21.84 -7.89
CA SER A 58 -6.27 -21.49 -9.09
C SER A 58 -7.06 -20.18 -8.98
N GLU A 59 -7.35 -19.76 -7.76
CA GLU A 59 -8.08 -18.52 -7.42
C GLU A 59 -7.17 -17.31 -7.19
N LEU A 60 -5.84 -17.43 -7.26
CA LEU A 60 -4.90 -16.30 -7.04
C LEU A 60 -5.21 -15.07 -7.92
N GLY A 61 -5.71 -15.27 -9.13
CA GLY A 61 -6.16 -14.20 -10.01
C GLY A 61 -7.26 -13.32 -9.43
N LEU A 62 -8.06 -13.83 -8.48
CA LEU A 62 -9.09 -13.03 -7.80
C LEU A 62 -8.49 -11.90 -6.97
N LEU A 63 -7.22 -12.01 -6.56
CA LEU A 63 -6.55 -10.97 -5.75
C LEU A 63 -6.36 -9.65 -6.50
N PHE A 64 -6.36 -9.65 -7.82
CA PHE A 64 -6.22 -8.41 -8.61
C PHE A 64 -7.40 -8.14 -9.56
N GLN A 65 -8.43 -8.98 -9.53
CA GLN A 65 -9.66 -8.69 -10.27
C GLN A 65 -10.36 -7.43 -9.71
N GLY A 66 -10.71 -6.51 -10.60
CA GLY A 66 -11.39 -5.27 -10.22
C GLY A 66 -10.49 -4.24 -9.55
N HIS A 67 -9.17 -4.36 -9.69
CA HIS A 67 -8.21 -3.38 -9.18
C HIS A 67 -8.51 -1.96 -9.68
N GLU A 68 -8.99 -1.81 -10.91
CA GLU A 68 -9.41 -0.54 -11.51
C GLU A 68 -10.56 0.14 -10.77
N ARG A 69 -11.36 -0.60 -9.99
CA ARG A 69 -12.45 -0.06 -9.17
C ARG A 69 -12.01 0.32 -7.78
N ILE A 70 -11.02 -0.39 -7.24
CA ILE A 70 -10.56 -0.19 -5.87
C ILE A 70 -9.49 0.90 -5.78
N ILE A 71 -8.64 1.07 -6.81
CA ILE A 71 -7.61 2.10 -6.86
C ILE A 71 -8.18 3.50 -6.61
N PRO A 72 -9.29 3.94 -7.26
CA PRO A 72 -9.87 5.25 -7.00
C PRO A 72 -10.38 5.46 -5.58
N GLN A 73 -10.50 4.38 -4.79
CA GLN A 73 -10.87 4.45 -3.37
C GLN A 73 -9.66 4.72 -2.45
N PHE A 74 -8.45 4.79 -2.98
CA PHE A 74 -7.25 5.15 -2.22
C PHE A 74 -7.22 6.65 -1.92
N THR A 75 -8.18 7.11 -1.13
CA THR A 75 -8.32 8.51 -0.71
C THR A 75 -8.69 8.60 0.78
N ASN A 76 -8.51 9.79 1.35
CA ASN A 76 -8.95 10.05 2.72
C ASN A 76 -10.49 9.90 2.82
N GLY A 77 -10.93 9.02 3.70
CA GLY A 77 -12.36 8.72 3.94
C GLY A 77 -12.88 7.45 3.26
N THR A 78 -12.26 6.96 2.18
CA THR A 78 -12.72 5.75 1.46
C THR A 78 -11.75 4.57 1.59
N TYR A 79 -10.44 4.82 1.72
CA TYR A 79 -9.41 3.78 1.75
C TYR A 79 -9.63 2.73 2.84
N ALA A 80 -9.95 3.15 4.06
CA ALA A 80 -10.14 2.21 5.16
C ALA A 80 -11.26 1.18 4.87
N LYS A 81 -12.38 1.63 4.29
CA LYS A 81 -13.49 0.76 3.94
C LYS A 81 -13.14 -0.17 2.79
N SER A 82 -12.59 0.35 1.70
CA SER A 82 -12.20 -0.44 0.52
C SER A 82 -11.10 -1.45 0.86
N PHE A 83 -10.16 -1.09 1.73
CA PHE A 83 -9.13 -2.00 2.22
C PHE A 83 -9.73 -3.17 3.02
N GLN A 84 -10.70 -2.92 3.92
CA GLN A 84 -11.36 -3.98 4.69
C GLN A 84 -12.20 -4.91 3.79
N GLU A 85 -12.78 -4.40 2.73
CA GLU A 85 -13.48 -5.24 1.73
C GLU A 85 -12.48 -6.11 0.96
N TYR A 86 -11.36 -5.54 0.55
CA TYR A 86 -10.28 -6.26 -0.13
C TYR A 86 -9.59 -7.30 0.77
N LEU A 87 -9.40 -6.97 2.05
CA LEU A 87 -8.83 -7.88 3.06
C LEU A 87 -9.62 -9.19 3.15
N LYS A 88 -10.96 -9.12 3.15
CA LYS A 88 -11.80 -10.33 3.18
C LYS A 88 -11.59 -11.22 1.96
N ALA A 89 -11.40 -10.62 0.79
CA ALA A 89 -11.09 -11.38 -0.43
C ALA A 89 -9.71 -12.04 -0.34
N GLY A 90 -8.71 -11.30 0.15
CA GLY A 90 -7.36 -11.79 0.37
C GLY A 90 -7.30 -12.93 1.38
N GLU A 91 -8.00 -12.79 2.51
CA GLU A 91 -8.07 -13.83 3.54
C GLU A 91 -8.66 -15.14 2.99
N ARG A 92 -9.73 -15.05 2.19
CA ARG A 92 -10.36 -16.24 1.58
C ARG A 92 -9.38 -17.03 0.69
N VAL A 93 -8.49 -16.34 -0.03
CA VAL A 93 -7.52 -16.99 -0.92
C VAL A 93 -6.27 -17.44 -0.16
N LEU A 94 -5.73 -16.61 0.73
CA LEU A 94 -4.43 -16.88 1.35
C LEU A 94 -4.50 -17.81 2.57
N ARG A 95 -5.63 -17.87 3.28
CA ARG A 95 -5.74 -18.71 4.46
C ARG A 95 -5.69 -20.23 4.17
N PRO A 96 -6.35 -20.78 3.13
CA PRO A 96 -6.16 -22.19 2.77
C PRO A 96 -4.71 -22.53 2.36
N ILE A 97 -4.02 -21.56 1.74
CA ILE A 97 -2.60 -21.72 1.36
C ILE A 97 -1.74 -21.82 2.62
N GLU A 98 -1.99 -20.96 3.62
CA GLU A 98 -1.30 -20.99 4.90
C GLU A 98 -1.56 -22.32 5.65
N GLN A 99 -2.80 -22.78 5.71
CA GLN A 99 -3.16 -24.02 6.36
C GLN A 99 -2.44 -25.22 5.74
N TYR A 100 -2.34 -25.27 4.43
CA TYR A 100 -1.56 -26.30 3.75
C TYR A 100 -0.05 -26.17 4.03
N ALA A 101 0.50 -24.97 4.01
CA ALA A 101 1.91 -24.71 4.32
C ALA A 101 2.25 -25.21 5.74
N ALA A 102 1.41 -24.86 6.72
CA ALA A 102 1.56 -25.28 8.10
C ALA A 102 1.47 -26.80 8.27
N PHE A 103 0.55 -27.45 7.57
CA PHE A 103 0.39 -28.91 7.60
C PHE A 103 1.58 -29.63 6.95
N SER A 104 2.00 -29.18 5.78
CA SER A 104 3.07 -29.84 5.02
C SER A 104 4.47 -29.53 5.55
N GLY A 105 4.65 -28.46 6.32
CA GLY A 105 5.95 -27.96 6.76
C GLY A 105 6.81 -27.37 5.62
N LYS A 106 6.20 -27.02 4.48
CA LYS A 106 6.88 -26.59 3.22
C LYS A 106 6.67 -25.10 2.94
N ASP A 107 6.82 -24.25 3.93
CA ASP A 107 6.56 -22.81 3.81
C ASP A 107 7.30 -22.18 2.64
N GLU A 108 8.59 -22.48 2.44
CA GLU A 108 9.43 -21.91 1.38
C GLU A 108 8.95 -22.33 -0.01
N GLU A 109 8.65 -23.63 -0.21
CA GLU A 109 8.14 -24.13 -1.50
C GLU A 109 6.76 -23.51 -1.85
N VAL A 110 5.90 -23.35 -0.83
CA VAL A 110 4.59 -22.71 -0.99
C VAL A 110 4.73 -21.25 -1.36
N VAL A 111 5.57 -20.48 -0.66
CA VAL A 111 5.83 -19.06 -0.99
C VAL A 111 6.39 -18.92 -2.40
N GLU A 112 7.34 -19.77 -2.80
CA GLU A 112 7.89 -19.77 -4.16
C GLU A 112 6.82 -20.06 -5.22
N ARG A 113 5.98 -21.08 -5.01
CA ARG A 113 4.89 -21.43 -5.92
C ARG A 113 3.88 -20.31 -6.04
N VAL A 114 3.39 -19.77 -4.93
CA VAL A 114 2.41 -18.66 -4.91
C VAL A 114 2.96 -17.44 -5.63
N THR A 115 4.21 -17.06 -5.32
CA THR A 115 4.88 -15.91 -5.96
C THR A 115 4.98 -16.08 -7.46
N ARG A 116 5.45 -17.25 -7.93
CA ARG A 116 5.61 -17.54 -9.35
C ARG A 116 4.27 -17.49 -10.10
N GLU A 117 3.24 -18.15 -9.57
CA GLU A 117 1.91 -18.17 -10.19
C GLU A 117 1.30 -16.76 -10.22
N LEU A 118 1.38 -16.01 -9.13
CA LEU A 118 0.83 -14.66 -9.03
C LEU A 118 1.52 -13.68 -9.99
N LEU A 119 2.85 -13.68 -10.06
CA LEU A 119 3.59 -12.83 -11.01
C LEU A 119 3.33 -13.26 -12.46
N SER A 120 3.21 -14.55 -12.75
CA SER A 120 2.84 -15.05 -14.08
C SER A 120 1.47 -14.54 -14.51
N LEU A 121 0.47 -14.61 -13.63
CA LEU A 121 -0.87 -14.10 -13.89
C LEU A 121 -0.88 -12.58 -14.08
N LEU A 122 -0.18 -11.82 -13.25
CA LEU A 122 -0.02 -10.37 -13.41
C LEU A 122 0.63 -10.03 -14.76
N GLY A 123 1.69 -10.74 -15.13
CA GLY A 123 2.36 -10.53 -16.41
C GLY A 123 1.44 -10.82 -17.61
N GLN A 124 0.58 -11.85 -17.51
CA GLN A 124 -0.43 -12.15 -18.53
C GLN A 124 -1.47 -11.03 -18.65
N GLU A 125 -2.02 -10.54 -17.52
CA GLU A 125 -2.97 -9.42 -17.51
C GLU A 125 -2.38 -8.16 -18.13
N ILE A 126 -1.16 -7.77 -17.73
CA ILE A 126 -0.44 -6.60 -18.28
C ILE A 126 -0.22 -6.77 -19.80
N ASN A 127 0.10 -7.98 -20.27
CA ASN A 127 0.34 -8.23 -21.70
C ASN A 127 -0.95 -8.32 -22.51
N ASN A 128 -2.04 -8.83 -21.94
CA ASN A 128 -3.33 -8.98 -22.58
C ASN A 128 -4.13 -7.67 -22.65
N THR A 129 -3.81 -6.70 -21.79
CA THR A 129 -4.44 -5.38 -21.80
C THR A 129 -4.11 -4.67 -23.12
N LYS A 130 -5.13 -4.45 -23.96
CA LYS A 130 -4.96 -3.87 -25.29
C LYS A 130 -4.59 -2.40 -25.17
N THR A 131 -3.45 -2.04 -25.73
CA THR A 131 -3.07 -0.64 -26.00
C THR A 131 -3.68 -0.23 -27.34
N THR A 132 -4.71 0.62 -27.32
CA THR A 132 -5.33 1.20 -28.53
C THR A 132 -4.78 2.58 -28.79
N LEU A 133 -4.93 3.07 -30.04
CA LEU A 133 -4.57 4.46 -30.39
C LEU A 133 -5.43 5.42 -29.54
N GLY A 134 -4.78 6.19 -28.64
CA GLY A 134 -5.47 7.05 -27.66
C GLY A 134 -5.83 6.38 -26.32
N GLY A 135 -5.55 5.08 -26.15
CA GLY A 135 -5.71 4.36 -24.90
C GLY A 135 -4.45 4.42 -23.99
N PRO A 136 -4.47 3.71 -22.84
CA PRO A 136 -3.34 3.71 -21.93
C PRO A 136 -2.10 3.09 -22.58
N THR A 137 -0.94 3.70 -22.34
CA THR A 137 0.35 3.12 -22.76
C THR A 137 0.68 1.90 -21.88
N LYS A 138 1.57 1.02 -22.35
CA LYS A 138 2.04 -0.12 -21.55
C LYS A 138 2.66 0.34 -20.23
N GLY A 139 3.39 1.47 -20.22
CA GLY A 139 3.94 2.06 -18.99
C GLY A 139 2.85 2.46 -17.99
N ARG A 140 1.74 3.04 -18.47
CA ARG A 140 0.60 3.39 -17.61
C ARG A 140 -0.08 2.15 -17.01
N ILE A 141 -0.22 1.08 -17.77
CA ILE A 141 -0.77 -0.19 -17.28
C ILE A 141 0.13 -0.77 -16.18
N ILE A 142 1.44 -0.80 -16.40
CA ILE A 142 2.41 -1.27 -15.37
C ILE A 142 2.33 -0.39 -14.12
N GLU A 143 2.20 0.93 -14.29
CA GLU A 143 2.05 1.88 -13.18
C GLU A 143 0.79 1.65 -12.36
N GLU A 144 -0.32 1.33 -13.01
CA GLU A 144 -1.59 0.98 -12.36
C GLU A 144 -1.45 -0.26 -11.48
N TYR A 145 -0.81 -1.32 -12.00
CA TYR A 145 -0.52 -2.51 -11.19
C TYR A 145 0.50 -2.25 -10.08
N ARG A 146 1.52 -1.41 -10.33
CA ARG A 146 2.46 -0.99 -9.29
C ARG A 146 1.72 -0.30 -8.14
N LEU A 147 0.85 0.66 -8.46
CA LEU A 147 0.04 1.36 -7.46
C LEU A 147 -0.82 0.37 -6.67
N PHE A 148 -1.54 -0.53 -7.36
CA PHE A 148 -2.37 -1.53 -6.71
C PHE A 148 -1.57 -2.45 -5.78
N LEU A 149 -0.43 -2.98 -6.23
CA LEU A 149 0.46 -3.79 -5.40
C LEU A 149 0.92 -3.02 -4.16
N THR A 150 1.32 -1.77 -4.34
CA THR A 150 1.90 -0.93 -3.28
C THR A 150 0.87 -0.58 -2.20
N VAL A 151 -0.37 -0.24 -2.58
CA VAL A 151 -1.34 0.34 -1.63
C VAL A 151 -2.44 -0.63 -1.18
N TYR A 152 -2.62 -1.75 -1.87
CA TYR A 152 -3.62 -2.76 -1.51
C TYR A 152 -3.03 -4.15 -1.28
N MET A 153 -2.38 -4.77 -2.27
CA MET A 153 -2.00 -6.18 -2.18
C MET A 153 -0.92 -6.45 -1.14
N ILE A 154 0.21 -5.75 -1.18
CA ILE A 154 1.29 -5.95 -0.20
C ILE A 154 0.84 -5.57 1.21
N PRO A 155 0.17 -4.41 1.44
CA PRO A 155 -0.39 -4.11 2.75
C PRO A 155 -1.39 -5.15 3.25
N MET A 156 -2.23 -5.72 2.38
CA MET A 156 -3.19 -6.77 2.73
C MET A 156 -2.49 -8.07 3.17
N ILE A 157 -1.51 -8.54 2.40
CA ILE A 157 -0.73 -9.74 2.74
C ILE A 157 -0.08 -9.57 4.12
N ARG A 158 0.52 -8.42 4.39
CA ARG A 158 1.16 -8.12 5.67
C ARG A 158 0.15 -7.95 6.81
N TYR A 159 -1.01 -7.36 6.53
CA TYR A 159 -2.06 -7.14 7.53
C TYR A 159 -2.68 -8.45 8.03
N LEU A 160 -2.72 -9.49 7.19
CA LEU A 160 -3.19 -10.83 7.57
C LEU A 160 -2.30 -11.50 8.60
N LYS A 161 -1.03 -11.10 8.71
CA LYS A 161 -0.05 -11.64 9.69
C LYS A 161 0.04 -13.17 9.68
N LEU A 162 -0.15 -13.79 8.52
CA LEU A 162 0.07 -15.22 8.36
C LEU A 162 1.58 -15.51 8.49
N PRO A 163 2.00 -16.69 8.95
CA PRO A 163 3.42 -17.05 9.16
C PRO A 163 4.32 -16.75 7.95
N PHE A 164 3.83 -16.90 6.73
CA PHE A 164 4.56 -16.62 5.51
C PHE A 164 4.35 -15.19 4.96
N SER A 165 3.51 -14.34 5.58
CA SER A 165 3.12 -13.03 5.00
C SER A 165 4.29 -12.14 4.63
N GLU A 166 5.29 -12.00 5.50
CA GLU A 166 6.46 -11.16 5.21
C GLU A 166 7.34 -11.74 4.10
N ALA A 167 7.56 -13.07 4.11
CA ALA A 167 8.32 -13.75 3.08
C ALA A 167 7.64 -13.65 1.71
N LEU A 168 6.31 -13.83 1.66
CA LEU A 168 5.52 -13.70 0.45
C LEU A 168 5.55 -12.26 -0.08
N ALA A 169 5.38 -11.26 0.78
CA ALA A 169 5.45 -9.86 0.40
C ALA A 169 6.83 -9.52 -0.21
N ASP A 170 7.91 -9.95 0.42
CA ASP A 170 9.28 -9.74 -0.07
C ASP A 170 9.51 -10.44 -1.42
N ALA A 171 9.05 -11.68 -1.55
CA ALA A 171 9.20 -12.45 -2.79
C ALA A 171 8.45 -11.78 -3.97
N ILE A 172 7.23 -11.30 -3.75
CA ILE A 172 6.44 -10.59 -4.76
C ILE A 172 7.13 -9.28 -5.16
N ILE A 173 7.57 -8.46 -4.19
CA ILE A 173 8.27 -7.20 -4.47
C ILE A 173 9.54 -7.44 -5.26
N ASN A 174 10.36 -8.40 -4.83
CA ASN A 174 11.62 -8.73 -5.50
C ASN A 174 11.38 -9.25 -6.93
N GLY A 175 10.36 -10.08 -7.13
CA GLY A 175 9.96 -10.58 -8.45
C GLY A 175 9.49 -9.45 -9.36
N TRP A 176 8.59 -8.60 -8.88
CA TRP A 176 8.11 -7.43 -9.61
C TRP A 176 9.25 -6.47 -10.00
N CYS A 177 10.11 -6.09 -9.05
CA CYS A 177 11.23 -5.17 -9.29
C CYS A 177 12.24 -5.72 -10.31
N ARG A 178 12.42 -7.04 -10.37
CA ARG A 178 13.26 -7.69 -11.38
C ARG A 178 12.63 -7.63 -12.78
N GLU A 179 11.32 -7.84 -12.90
CA GLU A 179 10.60 -7.79 -14.16
C GLU A 179 10.35 -6.35 -14.64
N HIS A 180 10.20 -5.42 -13.72
CA HIS A 180 9.88 -4.03 -13.99
C HIS A 180 10.87 -3.05 -13.31
N PRO A 181 12.15 -3.00 -13.74
CA PRO A 181 13.20 -2.25 -13.03
C PRO A 181 12.98 -0.73 -13.00
N LYS A 182 12.12 -0.19 -13.87
CA LYS A 182 11.72 1.23 -13.87
C LYS A 182 10.51 1.54 -12.97
N PHE A 183 9.86 0.52 -12.44
CA PHE A 183 8.63 0.64 -11.65
C PHE A 183 8.79 -0.03 -10.28
N GLN A 184 9.92 0.25 -9.63
CA GLN A 184 10.24 -0.30 -8.32
C GLN A 184 9.44 0.39 -7.22
N PHE A 185 9.18 -0.35 -6.14
CA PHE A 185 8.56 0.18 -4.94
C PHE A 185 9.05 -0.57 -3.70
N SER A 186 8.88 0.03 -2.54
CA SER A 186 9.25 -0.54 -1.24
C SER A 186 8.03 -1.08 -0.49
N LYS A 187 8.30 -1.93 0.49
CA LYS A 187 7.29 -2.59 1.31
C LYS A 187 6.60 -1.59 2.24
N GLY A 188 5.30 -1.34 2.02
CA GLY A 188 4.44 -0.53 2.89
C GLY A 188 3.56 -1.39 3.80
N SER A 189 2.97 -0.77 4.83
CA SER A 189 1.92 -1.37 5.67
C SER A 189 0.62 -0.57 5.58
N TYR A 190 -0.50 -1.19 5.93
CA TYR A 190 -1.78 -0.48 6.03
C TYR A 190 -1.72 0.64 7.05
N GLU A 191 -1.03 0.43 8.17
CA GLU A 191 -0.85 1.40 9.24
C GLU A 191 -0.10 2.64 8.77
N ASP A 192 1.00 2.45 8.02
CA ASP A 192 1.78 3.56 7.46
C ASP A 192 0.94 4.37 6.48
N LEU A 193 0.26 3.70 5.54
CA LEU A 193 -0.59 4.34 4.54
C LEU A 193 -1.76 5.08 5.19
N SER A 194 -2.46 4.45 6.15
CA SER A 194 -3.61 5.04 6.82
C SER A 194 -3.26 6.17 7.77
N SER A 195 -2.07 6.14 8.40
CA SER A 195 -1.59 7.21 9.27
C SER A 195 -1.38 8.52 8.51
N GLY A 196 -0.95 8.43 7.26
CA GLY A 196 -0.81 9.58 6.36
C GLY A 196 -2.10 10.39 6.20
N PHE A 197 -3.27 9.74 6.25
CA PHE A 197 -4.56 10.43 6.13
C PHE A 197 -5.00 11.23 7.36
N LYS A 198 -4.38 11.02 8.52
CA LYS A 198 -4.78 11.66 9.79
C LYS A 198 -4.16 13.04 10.02
N GLN A 199 -3.16 13.43 9.27
CA GLN A 199 -2.43 14.68 9.45
C GLN A 199 -3.13 15.83 8.70
N LYS A 200 -3.33 16.98 9.38
CA LYS A 200 -3.84 18.22 8.75
C LYS A 200 -2.65 19.11 8.34
N LEU A 201 -1.95 18.77 7.27
CA LEU A 201 -0.75 19.46 6.79
C LEU A 201 -0.91 19.87 5.32
N CYS A 202 -0.01 20.75 4.85
CA CYS A 202 0.21 20.95 3.39
C CYS A 202 0.98 19.74 2.84
N PHE A 203 0.31 18.61 2.67
CA PHE A 203 0.89 17.29 2.44
C PHE A 203 2.00 17.26 1.39
N ILE A 204 1.69 17.63 0.13
CA ILE A 204 2.66 17.59 -0.97
C ILE A 204 3.79 18.57 -0.73
N THR A 205 3.48 19.82 -0.39
CA THR A 205 4.48 20.86 -0.15
C THR A 205 5.40 20.51 1.03
N THR A 206 4.83 19.97 2.13
CA THR A 206 5.62 19.50 3.28
C THR A 206 6.52 18.33 2.89
N ALA A 207 6.02 17.35 2.13
CA ALA A 207 6.82 16.21 1.68
C ALA A 207 7.97 16.64 0.76
N VAL A 208 7.71 17.59 -0.15
CA VAL A 208 8.74 18.15 -1.04
C VAL A 208 9.78 18.92 -0.23
N CYS A 209 9.38 19.80 0.70
CA CYS A 209 10.32 20.54 1.54
C CYS A 209 11.20 19.61 2.37
N ARG A 210 10.63 18.57 2.99
CA ARG A 210 11.39 17.56 3.73
C ARG A 210 12.37 16.78 2.84
N ALA A 211 11.97 16.41 1.63
CA ALA A 211 12.86 15.73 0.68
C ALA A 211 14.01 16.63 0.19
N MET A 212 13.92 17.94 0.42
CA MET A 212 14.94 18.94 0.14
C MET A 212 15.69 19.37 1.43
N ASP A 213 15.57 18.62 2.51
CA ASP A 213 16.19 18.91 3.82
C ASP A 213 15.80 20.26 4.42
N LYS A 214 14.59 20.76 4.12
CA LYS A 214 14.05 21.99 4.66
C LYS A 214 13.22 21.72 5.90
N ALA A 215 13.30 22.62 6.89
CA ALA A 215 12.53 22.53 8.13
C ALA A 215 11.02 22.77 7.90
N ASP A 216 10.18 22.27 8.83
CA ASP A 216 8.72 22.40 8.76
C ASP A 216 8.21 23.86 8.97
N ASP A 217 9.09 24.78 9.32
CA ASP A 217 8.89 26.21 9.47
C ASP A 217 9.64 27.04 8.41
N CYS A 218 10.11 26.41 7.33
CA CYS A 218 10.82 27.11 6.27
C CYS A 218 9.92 28.15 5.59
N TYR A 219 10.58 29.17 4.99
CA TYR A 219 9.92 30.28 4.31
C TYR A 219 8.90 29.81 3.28
N GLU A 220 9.29 28.86 2.44
CA GLU A 220 8.47 28.36 1.35
C GLU A 220 7.18 27.72 1.87
N LEU A 221 7.29 26.87 2.90
CA LEU A 221 6.12 26.19 3.47
C LEU A 221 5.17 27.19 4.14
N ASN A 222 5.71 28.23 4.80
CA ASN A 222 4.91 29.28 5.38
C ASN A 222 4.22 30.14 4.32
N ALA A 223 4.89 30.46 3.20
CA ALA A 223 4.28 31.18 2.09
C ALA A 223 3.06 30.41 1.51
N PHE A 224 3.17 29.09 1.31
CA PHE A 224 2.03 28.27 0.85
C PHE A 224 0.92 28.16 1.88
N ARG A 225 1.24 28.15 3.18
CA ARG A 225 0.22 28.14 4.24
C ARG A 225 -0.55 29.46 4.26
N SER A 226 0.14 30.61 4.18
CA SER A 226 -0.51 31.92 4.10
C SER A 226 -1.37 32.04 2.83
N PHE A 227 -0.88 31.61 1.67
CA PHE A 227 -1.65 31.59 0.44
C PHE A 227 -2.95 30.78 0.58
N ARG A 228 -2.89 29.57 1.16
CA ARG A 228 -4.07 28.75 1.45
C ARG A 228 -5.04 29.44 2.40
N ASP A 229 -4.50 29.96 3.53
CA ASP A 229 -5.33 30.42 4.63
C ASP A 229 -5.91 31.84 4.40
N GLU A 230 -5.21 32.69 3.63
CA GLU A 230 -5.64 34.06 3.39
C GLU A 230 -6.32 34.25 2.04
N TYR A 231 -5.80 33.60 0.97
CA TYR A 231 -6.35 33.76 -0.39
C TYR A 231 -7.36 32.67 -0.74
N LEU A 232 -6.95 31.38 -0.76
CA LEU A 232 -7.85 30.29 -1.20
C LEU A 232 -9.08 30.17 -0.28
N SER A 233 -8.90 30.24 1.04
CA SER A 233 -10.00 30.12 1.98
C SER A 233 -11.02 31.28 1.92
N SER A 234 -10.69 32.37 1.23
CA SER A 234 -11.56 33.55 1.12
C SER A 234 -12.73 33.37 0.15
N THR A 235 -12.67 32.36 -0.75
CA THR A 235 -13.70 32.11 -1.76
C THR A 235 -14.30 30.71 -1.61
N GLU A 236 -15.56 30.53 -2.04
CA GLU A 236 -16.20 29.20 -2.03
C GLU A 236 -15.48 28.23 -2.99
N HIS A 237 -14.99 28.71 -4.14
CA HIS A 237 -14.19 27.91 -5.05
C HIS A 237 -12.89 27.44 -4.40
N GLY A 238 -12.15 28.34 -3.78
CA GLY A 238 -10.91 27.99 -3.08
C GLY A 238 -11.11 27.03 -1.91
N LYS A 239 -12.21 27.18 -1.15
CA LYS A 239 -12.56 26.19 -0.09
C LYS A 239 -12.80 24.79 -0.68
N ALA A 240 -13.51 24.69 -1.80
CA ALA A 240 -13.73 23.40 -2.48
C ALA A 240 -12.41 22.79 -2.98
N LEU A 241 -11.48 23.60 -3.49
CA LEU A 241 -10.14 23.13 -3.88
C LEU A 241 -9.34 22.62 -2.67
N ILE A 242 -9.42 23.31 -1.54
CA ILE A 242 -8.77 22.89 -0.28
C ILE A 242 -9.35 21.55 0.20
N GLU A 243 -10.67 21.39 0.16
CA GLU A 243 -11.33 20.14 0.58
C GLU A 243 -10.92 18.97 -0.31
N GLU A 244 -10.96 19.14 -1.64
CA GLU A 244 -10.51 18.12 -2.59
C GLU A 244 -9.01 17.78 -2.39
N TYR A 245 -8.17 18.79 -2.18
CA TYR A 245 -6.77 18.58 -1.87
C TYR A 245 -6.56 17.71 -0.62
N TYR A 246 -7.25 18.02 0.49
CA TYR A 246 -7.16 17.23 1.71
C TYR A 246 -7.70 15.81 1.58
N ARG A 247 -8.57 15.57 0.62
CA ARG A 247 -9.08 14.25 0.31
C ARG A 247 -8.03 13.37 -0.37
N ILE A 248 -7.22 13.91 -1.29
CA ILE A 248 -6.34 13.14 -2.18
C ILE A 248 -4.84 13.26 -1.86
N ALA A 249 -4.37 14.43 -1.40
CA ALA A 249 -2.94 14.68 -1.21
C ALA A 249 -2.25 13.71 -0.23
N PRO A 250 -2.90 13.23 0.86
CA PRO A 250 -2.30 12.21 1.71
C PRO A 250 -2.00 10.89 0.96
N ALA A 251 -2.90 10.47 0.07
CA ALA A 251 -2.71 9.27 -0.74
C ALA A 251 -1.54 9.44 -1.71
N ILE A 252 -1.46 10.61 -2.37
CA ILE A 252 -0.34 10.95 -3.27
C ILE A 252 1.00 10.84 -2.54
N VAL A 253 1.12 11.48 -1.37
CA VAL A 253 2.37 11.46 -0.59
C VAL A 253 2.69 10.05 -0.09
N ALA A 254 1.71 9.32 0.43
CA ALA A 254 1.89 7.97 0.92
C ALA A 254 2.42 7.03 -0.19
N TYR A 255 1.86 7.13 -1.38
CA TYR A 255 2.32 6.36 -2.54
C TYR A 255 3.72 6.78 -3.00
N LEU A 256 3.96 8.07 -3.19
CA LEU A 256 5.26 8.57 -3.65
C LEU A 256 6.39 8.14 -2.72
N ASN A 257 6.17 8.15 -1.41
CA ASN A 257 7.17 7.72 -0.42
C ASN A 257 7.54 6.23 -0.52
N LEU A 258 6.68 5.39 -1.12
CA LEU A 258 6.96 3.97 -1.35
C LEU A 258 7.63 3.70 -2.69
N CYS A 259 7.69 4.69 -3.61
CA CYS A 259 8.45 4.58 -4.84
C CYS A 259 9.95 4.78 -4.58
N THR A 260 10.81 3.98 -5.20
CA THR A 260 12.26 4.07 -4.97
C THR A 260 12.86 5.39 -5.46
N GLU A 261 12.24 6.00 -6.48
CA GLU A 261 12.66 7.28 -7.06
C GLU A 261 12.03 8.51 -6.38
N TYR A 262 11.45 8.37 -5.17
CA TYR A 262 10.66 9.43 -4.53
C TYR A 262 11.42 10.76 -4.39
N GLN A 263 12.72 10.74 -4.10
CA GLN A 263 13.52 11.96 -3.97
C GLN A 263 13.65 12.71 -5.30
N LEU A 264 13.87 11.98 -6.40
CA LEU A 264 13.92 12.58 -7.74
C LEU A 264 12.56 13.17 -8.11
N ARG A 265 11.48 12.43 -7.80
CA ARG A 265 10.10 12.89 -8.06
C ARG A 265 9.76 14.15 -7.28
N TYR A 266 10.12 14.24 -6.01
CA TYR A 266 9.92 15.47 -5.23
C TYR A 266 10.73 16.66 -5.74
N ARG A 267 11.96 16.45 -6.22
CA ARG A 267 12.75 17.52 -6.87
C ARG A 267 12.09 18.01 -8.16
N GLN A 268 11.53 17.10 -8.96
CA GLN A 268 10.75 17.47 -10.16
C GLN A 268 9.50 18.28 -9.79
N LEU A 269 8.74 17.84 -8.78
CA LEU A 269 7.56 18.60 -8.32
C LEU A 269 7.93 19.98 -7.81
N TRP A 270 9.09 20.12 -7.19
CA TRP A 270 9.61 21.43 -6.80
C TRP A 270 9.90 22.29 -8.02
N SER A 271 10.73 21.82 -8.95
CA SER A 271 11.18 22.62 -10.11
C SER A 271 10.03 22.97 -11.05
N ASP A 272 9.14 22.01 -11.32
CA ASP A 272 8.17 22.15 -12.37
C ASP A 272 6.88 22.84 -11.91
N TYR A 273 6.56 22.80 -10.61
CA TYR A 273 5.30 23.33 -10.08
C TYR A 273 5.46 24.25 -8.87
N LEU A 274 6.12 23.79 -7.79
CA LEU A 274 6.11 24.56 -6.55
C LEU A 274 6.96 25.83 -6.60
N LEU A 275 8.10 25.80 -7.29
CA LEU A 275 8.92 27.00 -7.47
C LEU A 275 8.19 28.08 -8.28
N PRO A 276 7.56 27.79 -9.43
CA PRO A 276 6.68 28.76 -10.12
C PRO A 276 5.52 29.28 -9.26
N CYS A 277 4.91 28.39 -8.42
CA CYS A 277 3.88 28.82 -7.47
C CYS A 277 4.44 29.81 -6.44
N LEU A 278 5.60 29.53 -5.86
CA LEU A 278 6.23 30.40 -4.89
C LEU A 278 6.54 31.78 -5.47
N GLN A 279 7.12 31.81 -6.67
CA GLN A 279 7.37 33.07 -7.41
C GLN A 279 6.08 33.86 -7.66
N ALA A 280 4.99 33.16 -8.01
CA ALA A 280 3.70 33.80 -8.20
C ALA A 280 3.12 34.37 -6.89
N ILE A 281 3.34 33.71 -5.74
CA ILE A 281 2.97 34.23 -4.42
C ILE A 281 3.78 35.50 -4.09
N GLU A 282 5.10 35.46 -4.28
CA GLU A 282 6.01 36.60 -4.03
C GLU A 282 5.67 37.83 -4.86
N ASP A 283 5.24 37.60 -6.10
CA ASP A 283 4.83 38.68 -7.01
C ASP A 283 3.37 39.15 -6.78
N GLY A 284 2.62 38.55 -5.85
CA GLY A 284 1.20 38.82 -5.62
C GLY A 284 0.27 38.29 -6.70
N ARG A 285 0.75 37.45 -7.61
CA ARG A 285 -0.03 36.83 -8.69
C ARG A 285 -0.75 35.55 -8.23
N TYR A 286 -1.61 35.70 -7.25
CA TYR A 286 -2.25 34.56 -6.56
C TYR A 286 -3.10 33.68 -7.47
N THR A 287 -3.75 34.24 -8.51
CA THR A 287 -4.51 33.47 -9.50
C THR A 287 -3.60 32.54 -10.32
N ASP A 288 -2.37 32.97 -10.63
CA ASP A 288 -1.39 32.12 -11.32
C ASP A 288 -0.93 30.98 -10.41
N CYS A 289 -0.67 31.27 -9.12
CA CYS A 289 -0.33 30.25 -8.14
C CYS A 289 -1.45 29.18 -8.03
N GLU A 290 -2.71 29.61 -7.90
CA GLU A 290 -3.87 28.73 -7.85
C GLU A 290 -3.91 27.81 -9.08
N ARG A 291 -3.73 28.37 -10.27
CA ARG A 291 -3.73 27.61 -11.53
C ARG A 291 -2.59 26.59 -11.59
N PHE A 292 -1.36 26.97 -11.25
CA PHE A 292 -0.20 26.08 -11.28
C PHE A 292 -0.33 24.97 -10.25
N TYR A 293 -0.76 25.30 -9.04
CA TYR A 293 -0.92 24.33 -7.95
C TYR A 293 -2.05 23.33 -8.26
N THR A 294 -3.19 23.82 -8.74
CA THR A 294 -4.31 22.97 -9.16
C THR A 294 -3.90 22.02 -10.30
N HIS A 295 -3.15 22.55 -11.28
CA HIS A 295 -2.64 21.73 -12.39
C HIS A 295 -1.72 20.60 -11.87
N MET A 296 -0.78 20.90 -10.96
CA MET A 296 0.06 19.90 -10.33
C MET A 296 -0.77 18.79 -9.66
N VAL A 297 -1.77 19.18 -8.88
CA VAL A 297 -2.63 18.21 -8.17
C VAL A 297 -3.43 17.36 -9.18
N CYS A 298 -3.96 17.96 -10.26
CA CYS A 298 -4.65 17.21 -11.31
C CYS A 298 -3.72 16.20 -12.01
N VAL A 299 -2.50 16.58 -12.36
CA VAL A 299 -1.51 15.68 -12.98
C VAL A 299 -1.21 14.51 -12.05
N LEU A 300 -0.94 14.78 -10.76
CA LEU A 300 -0.68 13.73 -9.78
C LEU A 300 -1.89 12.83 -9.54
N LYS A 301 -3.09 13.38 -9.55
CA LYS A 301 -4.34 12.61 -9.46
C LYS A 301 -4.52 11.68 -10.66
N GLU A 302 -4.28 12.18 -11.87
CA GLU A 302 -4.35 11.38 -13.10
C GLU A 302 -3.29 10.27 -13.13
N GLU A 303 -2.07 10.56 -12.65
CA GLU A 303 -1.00 9.56 -12.54
C GLU A 303 -1.37 8.43 -11.59
N LEU A 304 -2.06 8.75 -10.49
CA LEU A 304 -2.46 7.80 -9.46
C LEU A 304 -3.85 7.18 -9.69
N LEU A 305 -4.56 7.57 -10.74
CA LEU A 305 -5.90 7.04 -11.06
C LEU A 305 -6.94 7.24 -9.93
N ILE A 306 -6.82 8.29 -9.13
CA ILE A 306 -7.69 8.59 -7.97
C ILE A 306 -8.55 9.84 -8.18
#